data_1b280cd3cf9900b0bea1d11bd7011986
#
_entry.id   1b280cd3cf9900b0bea1d11bd7011986
#
_cell.length_a   1.000
_cell.length_b   1.000
_cell.length_c   1.000
_cell.angle_alpha   90.00
_cell.angle_beta   90.00
_cell.angle_gamma   90.00
#
_symmetry.space_group_name_H-M   'P 1'
#
loop_
_entity.id
_entity.type
_entity.pdbx_description
1 polymer ?
#
loop_
_entity_poly.entity_id
_entity_poly.type
_entity_poly.pdbx_seq_one_letter_code
_entity_poly.pdbx_strand_id
1 'polypeptide(L)'
;MRLQDKVAVITGGARGLGQAMAELFVKEGAKVIAADMGDLAYENPNVEGYKLNVADGEACKAFVDYVTEKYGKIDILVNNAGITRDALTRKMTDEMWDLVIDVNLKGVFNLTRHVGPQMQANGKGSIINISSVVGEFGNIGQANYAATKAGVIGMTKTWAKEFAMKGAQVRVNAISPGYTMTDILKTVPQDLLDKFAAQTMLGRLAQPEEIANAALFLASDESSYVTGHNLSVNGGMRL
;
A
#
# COMPACT_ATOMS: atom_id res chain seq x y z
N MET A 1 7.19 -21.10 -5.39
CA MET A 1 6.41 -19.85 -5.55
C MET A 1 5.65 -19.62 -4.24
N ARG A 2 5.89 -18.48 -3.61
CA ARG A 2 5.33 -18.15 -2.29
C ARG A 2 3.85 -17.75 -2.32
N LEU A 3 3.33 -17.34 -3.49
CA LEU A 3 1.95 -16.89 -3.68
C LEU A 3 1.19 -17.74 -4.71
N GLN A 4 1.55 -19.00 -4.86
CA GLN A 4 0.95 -19.89 -5.84
C GLN A 4 -0.60 -19.91 -5.70
N ASP A 5 -1.30 -19.63 -6.80
CA ASP A 5 -2.76 -19.62 -6.93
C ASP A 5 -3.50 -18.60 -6.02
N LYS A 6 -2.77 -17.62 -5.46
CA LYS A 6 -3.37 -16.52 -4.71
C LYS A 6 -3.90 -15.44 -5.64
N VAL A 7 -5.01 -14.83 -5.26
CA VAL A 7 -5.58 -13.65 -5.91
C VAL A 7 -5.17 -12.41 -5.12
N ALA A 8 -4.40 -11.52 -5.76
CA ALA A 8 -3.87 -10.32 -5.13
C ALA A 8 -4.43 -9.06 -5.82
N VAL A 9 -4.97 -8.16 -5.02
CA VAL A 9 -5.37 -6.81 -5.43
C VAL A 9 -4.32 -5.81 -4.94
N ILE A 10 -3.84 -4.95 -5.85
CA ILE A 10 -2.86 -3.89 -5.54
C ILE A 10 -3.41 -2.56 -6.05
N THR A 11 -3.69 -1.60 -5.15
CA THR A 11 -4.11 -0.26 -5.54
C THR A 11 -2.90 0.63 -5.82
N GLY A 12 -3.05 1.60 -6.74
CA GLY A 12 -1.90 2.37 -7.22
C GLY A 12 -0.90 1.46 -7.96
N GLY A 13 -1.41 0.43 -8.64
CA GLY A 13 -0.63 -0.64 -9.24
C GLY A 13 -0.05 -0.32 -10.61
N ALA A 14 -0.36 0.86 -11.19
CA ALA A 14 0.03 1.18 -12.56
C ALA A 14 1.52 1.53 -12.72
N ARG A 15 2.22 1.90 -11.66
CA ARG A 15 3.64 2.34 -11.68
C ARG A 15 4.31 2.25 -10.31
N GLY A 16 5.60 2.53 -10.28
CA GLY A 16 6.38 2.70 -9.04
C GLY A 16 6.32 1.50 -8.10
N LEU A 17 6.03 1.72 -6.83
CA LEU A 17 5.96 0.64 -5.82
C LEU A 17 4.89 -0.40 -6.16
N GLY A 18 3.71 0.07 -6.63
CA GLY A 18 2.61 -0.82 -7.01
C GLY A 18 2.99 -1.74 -8.16
N GLN A 19 3.67 -1.23 -9.18
CA GLN A 19 4.22 -2.03 -10.29
C GLN A 19 5.22 -3.07 -9.79
N ALA A 20 6.21 -2.65 -8.99
CA ALA A 20 7.24 -3.57 -8.46
C ALA A 20 6.61 -4.72 -7.64
N MET A 21 5.59 -4.40 -6.83
CA MET A 21 4.83 -5.43 -6.11
C MET A 21 4.04 -6.33 -7.05
N ALA A 22 3.36 -5.78 -8.07
CA ALA A 22 2.58 -6.55 -9.03
C ALA A 22 3.45 -7.55 -9.81
N GLU A 23 4.56 -7.09 -10.36
CA GLU A 23 5.49 -7.94 -11.11
C GLU A 23 6.10 -9.04 -10.24
N LEU A 24 6.49 -8.70 -9.00
CA LEU A 24 7.04 -9.69 -8.06
C LEU A 24 5.99 -10.72 -7.64
N PHE A 25 4.75 -10.30 -7.37
CA PHE A 25 3.67 -11.21 -6.95
C PHE A 25 3.30 -12.18 -8.08
N VAL A 26 3.26 -11.71 -9.33
CA VAL A 26 3.09 -12.59 -10.51
C VAL A 26 4.24 -13.61 -10.60
N LYS A 27 5.49 -13.17 -10.45
CA LYS A 27 6.66 -14.06 -10.46
C LYS A 27 6.57 -15.14 -9.37
N GLU A 28 5.89 -14.84 -8.28
CA GLU A 28 5.67 -15.77 -7.16
C GLU A 28 4.35 -16.56 -7.27
N GLY A 29 3.68 -16.50 -8.42
CA GLY A 29 2.54 -17.37 -8.76
C GLY A 29 1.17 -16.79 -8.44
N ALA A 30 1.05 -15.51 -8.07
CA ALA A 30 -0.23 -14.87 -7.84
C ALA A 30 -0.89 -14.45 -9.17
N LYS A 31 -2.24 -14.43 -9.17
CA LYS A 31 -3.04 -13.65 -10.10
C LYS A 31 -3.18 -12.25 -9.55
N VAL A 32 -2.72 -11.24 -10.30
CA VAL A 32 -2.65 -9.86 -9.81
C VAL A 32 -3.64 -8.98 -10.55
N ILE A 33 -4.43 -8.23 -9.80
CA ILE A 33 -5.30 -7.16 -10.29
C ILE A 33 -4.69 -5.83 -9.80
N ALA A 34 -4.15 -5.04 -10.72
CA ALA A 34 -3.57 -3.73 -10.47
C ALA A 34 -4.65 -2.66 -10.69
N ALA A 35 -5.20 -2.13 -9.60
CA ALA A 35 -6.24 -1.11 -9.63
C ALA A 35 -5.61 0.29 -9.56
N ASP A 36 -5.89 1.15 -10.54
CA ASP A 36 -5.35 2.50 -10.63
C ASP A 36 -6.31 3.43 -11.39
N MET A 37 -6.15 4.75 -11.23
CA MET A 37 -6.87 5.72 -12.08
C MET A 37 -6.28 5.80 -13.49
N GLY A 38 -4.99 5.54 -13.65
CA GLY A 38 -4.25 5.48 -14.91
C GLY A 38 -4.22 4.10 -15.54
N ASP A 39 -3.71 4.03 -16.77
CA ASP A 39 -3.37 2.77 -17.41
C ASP A 39 -2.04 2.25 -16.86
N LEU A 40 -1.81 0.94 -16.99
CA LEU A 40 -0.54 0.35 -16.59
C LEU A 40 0.61 0.97 -17.41
N ALA A 41 1.65 1.43 -16.73
CA ALA A 41 2.85 1.97 -17.36
C ALA A 41 3.85 0.88 -17.81
N TYR A 42 3.43 -0.39 -17.73
CA TYR A 42 4.24 -1.56 -18.06
C TYR A 42 3.38 -2.65 -18.72
N GLU A 43 4.03 -3.51 -19.45
CA GLU A 43 3.39 -4.66 -20.09
C GLU A 43 3.70 -5.94 -19.29
N ASN A 44 2.66 -6.55 -18.75
CA ASN A 44 2.74 -7.87 -18.13
C ASN A 44 1.41 -8.60 -18.37
N PRO A 45 1.35 -9.63 -19.21
CA PRO A 45 0.11 -10.33 -19.58
C PRO A 45 -0.54 -11.06 -18.41
N ASN A 46 0.17 -11.22 -17.28
CA ASN A 46 -0.33 -11.86 -16.08
C ASN A 46 -0.80 -10.84 -15.01
N VAL A 47 -0.78 -9.54 -15.33
CA VAL A 47 -1.35 -8.46 -14.50
C VAL A 47 -2.56 -7.90 -15.19
N GLU A 48 -3.72 -7.99 -14.53
CA GLU A 48 -4.94 -7.36 -15.01
C GLU A 48 -5.01 -5.91 -14.49
N GLY A 49 -5.09 -4.93 -15.42
CA GLY A 49 -5.35 -3.53 -15.07
C GLY A 49 -6.83 -3.27 -14.86
N TYR A 50 -7.19 -2.53 -13.81
CA TYR A 50 -8.55 -2.09 -13.56
C TYR A 50 -8.60 -0.61 -13.19
N LYS A 51 -9.45 0.18 -13.86
CA LYS A 51 -9.63 1.61 -13.58
C LYS A 51 -10.41 1.82 -12.29
N LEU A 52 -9.77 2.39 -11.27
CA LEU A 52 -10.39 2.60 -9.97
C LEU A 52 -9.94 3.91 -9.32
N ASN A 53 -10.91 4.74 -8.92
CA ASN A 53 -10.69 5.80 -7.95
C ASN A 53 -11.00 5.27 -6.54
N VAL A 54 -9.99 5.07 -5.70
CA VAL A 54 -10.17 4.56 -4.34
C VAL A 54 -10.94 5.51 -3.41
N ALA A 55 -11.03 6.81 -3.74
CA ALA A 55 -11.82 7.78 -3.00
C ALA A 55 -13.35 7.58 -3.18
N ASP A 56 -13.76 6.88 -4.25
CA ASP A 56 -15.15 6.54 -4.52
C ASP A 56 -15.53 5.19 -3.88
N GLY A 57 -16.35 5.24 -2.83
CA GLY A 57 -16.74 4.05 -2.07
C GLY A 57 -17.61 3.08 -2.86
N GLU A 58 -18.50 3.57 -3.75
CA GLU A 58 -19.34 2.71 -4.59
C GLU A 58 -18.53 2.03 -5.69
N ALA A 59 -17.60 2.77 -6.32
CA ALA A 59 -16.66 2.17 -7.26
C ALA A 59 -15.78 1.09 -6.60
N CYS A 60 -15.33 1.32 -5.35
CA CYS A 60 -14.59 0.32 -4.58
C CYS A 60 -15.42 -0.94 -4.31
N LYS A 61 -16.71 -0.78 -3.95
CA LYS A 61 -17.61 -1.92 -3.77
C LYS A 61 -17.76 -2.71 -5.06
N ALA A 62 -18.12 -2.03 -6.17
CA ALA A 62 -18.30 -2.66 -7.48
C ALA A 62 -17.02 -3.39 -7.94
N PHE A 63 -15.85 -2.83 -7.68
CA PHE A 63 -14.57 -3.46 -7.96
C PHE A 63 -14.35 -4.75 -7.16
N VAL A 64 -14.65 -4.74 -5.87
CA VAL A 64 -14.54 -5.94 -5.02
C VAL A 64 -15.50 -7.03 -5.49
N ASP A 65 -16.75 -6.65 -5.84
CA ASP A 65 -17.74 -7.57 -6.40
C ASP A 65 -17.23 -8.19 -7.72
N TYR A 66 -16.69 -7.38 -8.63
CA TYR A 66 -16.09 -7.84 -9.89
C TYR A 66 -14.97 -8.87 -9.68
N VAL A 67 -14.01 -8.58 -8.78
CA VAL A 67 -12.89 -9.50 -8.52
C VAL A 67 -13.40 -10.79 -7.90
N THR A 68 -14.38 -10.70 -6.99
CA THR A 68 -14.96 -11.87 -6.33
C THR A 68 -15.74 -12.75 -7.29
N GLU A 69 -16.52 -12.14 -8.19
CA GLU A 69 -17.27 -12.86 -9.23
C GLU A 69 -16.31 -13.59 -10.19
N LYS A 70 -15.27 -12.91 -10.63
CA LYS A 70 -14.31 -13.44 -11.62
C LYS A 70 -13.35 -14.49 -11.07
N TYR A 71 -12.87 -14.32 -9.83
CA TYR A 71 -11.81 -15.13 -9.24
C TYR A 71 -12.23 -15.92 -7.99
N GLY A 72 -13.45 -15.71 -7.52
CA GLY A 72 -14.03 -16.41 -6.37
C GLY A 72 -13.64 -15.86 -5.01
N LYS A 73 -12.48 -15.15 -4.92
CA LYS A 73 -11.93 -14.63 -3.66
C LYS A 73 -10.88 -13.54 -3.88
N ILE A 74 -10.54 -12.85 -2.80
CA ILE A 74 -9.33 -12.02 -2.70
C ILE A 74 -8.52 -12.59 -1.53
N ASP A 75 -7.32 -13.10 -1.79
CA ASP A 75 -6.40 -13.63 -0.76
C ASP A 75 -5.50 -12.54 -0.17
N ILE A 76 -5.13 -11.54 -1.00
CA ILE A 76 -4.17 -10.48 -0.65
C ILE A 76 -4.74 -9.14 -1.12
N LEU A 77 -4.75 -8.14 -0.22
CA LEU A 77 -5.03 -6.76 -0.54
C LEU A 77 -3.82 -5.89 -0.18
N VAL A 78 -3.28 -5.16 -1.15
CA VAL A 78 -2.26 -4.14 -0.92
C VAL A 78 -2.88 -2.76 -1.16
N ASN A 79 -3.14 -2.02 -0.09
CA ASN A 79 -3.55 -0.63 -0.13
C ASN A 79 -2.31 0.25 -0.32
N ASN A 80 -1.94 0.51 -1.58
CA ASN A 80 -0.76 1.27 -1.95
C ASN A 80 -1.09 2.62 -2.60
N ALA A 81 -2.28 2.80 -3.17
CA ALA A 81 -2.68 4.08 -3.77
C ALA A 81 -2.49 5.23 -2.79
N GLY A 82 -1.85 6.31 -3.26
CA GLY A 82 -1.60 7.48 -2.44
C GLY A 82 -1.00 8.63 -3.24
N ILE A 83 -1.24 9.84 -2.73
CA ILE A 83 -0.77 11.10 -3.31
C ILE A 83 -0.20 11.99 -2.23
N THR A 84 0.55 13.01 -2.62
CA THR A 84 0.96 14.13 -1.76
C THR A 84 0.42 15.45 -2.31
N ARG A 85 0.18 16.40 -1.42
CA ARG A 85 -0.09 17.82 -1.73
C ARG A 85 0.59 18.64 -0.63
N ASP A 86 1.86 18.96 -0.88
CA ASP A 86 2.76 19.51 0.13
C ASP A 86 2.61 21.01 0.22
N ALA A 87 2.41 21.52 1.42
CA ALA A 87 2.40 22.94 1.75
C ALA A 87 2.67 23.14 3.24
N LEU A 88 3.34 24.21 3.62
CA LEU A 88 3.39 24.63 5.04
C LEU A 88 1.96 24.82 5.55
N THR A 89 1.68 24.48 6.81
CA THR A 89 0.33 24.48 7.40
C THR A 89 -0.43 25.79 7.15
N ARG A 90 0.25 26.95 7.23
CA ARG A 90 -0.35 28.27 6.95
C ARG A 90 -0.74 28.52 5.48
N LYS A 91 -0.30 27.66 4.56
CA LYS A 91 -0.58 27.73 3.11
C LYS A 91 -1.33 26.51 2.59
N MET A 92 -1.58 25.52 3.44
CA MET A 92 -2.34 24.32 3.08
C MET A 92 -3.81 24.70 2.98
N THR A 93 -4.42 24.45 1.82
CA THR A 93 -5.85 24.71 1.60
C THR A 93 -6.67 23.50 1.99
N ASP A 94 -7.99 23.71 2.19
CA ASP A 94 -8.92 22.61 2.50
C ASP A 94 -8.95 21.60 1.35
N GLU A 95 -8.87 22.02 0.10
CA GLU A 95 -8.85 21.12 -1.07
C GLU A 95 -7.58 20.26 -1.10
N MET A 96 -6.42 20.81 -0.72
CA MET A 96 -5.18 20.05 -0.60
C MET A 96 -5.27 19.02 0.53
N TRP A 97 -5.88 19.42 1.63
CA TRP A 97 -6.12 18.55 2.78
C TRP A 97 -7.08 17.43 2.43
N ASP A 98 -8.30 17.77 1.99
CA ASP A 98 -9.38 16.83 1.72
C ASP A 98 -8.99 15.80 0.66
N LEU A 99 -8.34 16.23 -0.42
CA LEU A 99 -7.90 15.32 -1.47
C LEU A 99 -6.92 14.25 -0.95
N VAL A 100 -5.98 14.62 -0.07
CA VAL A 100 -5.03 13.67 0.51
C VAL A 100 -5.72 12.73 1.50
N ILE A 101 -6.64 13.24 2.32
CA ILE A 101 -7.46 12.43 3.24
C ILE A 101 -8.32 11.43 2.45
N ASP A 102 -9.01 11.88 1.40
CA ASP A 102 -9.91 11.02 0.63
C ASP A 102 -9.16 9.87 -0.07
N VAL A 103 -8.01 10.15 -0.65
CA VAL A 103 -7.24 9.11 -1.35
C VAL A 103 -6.48 8.21 -0.36
N ASN A 104 -5.67 8.81 0.53
CA ASN A 104 -4.69 8.05 1.31
C ASN A 104 -5.27 7.37 2.57
N LEU A 105 -6.37 7.89 3.11
CA LEU A 105 -6.97 7.38 4.33
C LEU A 105 -8.33 6.74 4.06
N LYS A 106 -9.28 7.50 3.50
CA LYS A 106 -10.60 7.01 3.18
C LYS A 106 -10.57 5.94 2.09
N GLY A 107 -9.69 6.06 1.10
CA GLY A 107 -9.50 5.05 0.05
C GLY A 107 -9.07 3.70 0.62
N VAL A 108 -8.18 3.68 1.60
CA VAL A 108 -7.78 2.46 2.32
C VAL A 108 -8.96 1.85 3.07
N PHE A 109 -9.78 2.69 3.72
CA PHE A 109 -11.01 2.25 4.38
C PHE A 109 -12.03 1.70 3.38
N ASN A 110 -12.25 2.39 2.25
CA ASN A 110 -13.25 2.02 1.24
C ASN A 110 -13.07 0.60 0.70
N LEU A 111 -11.83 0.16 0.47
CA LEU A 111 -11.56 -1.22 0.02
C LEU A 111 -11.57 -2.20 1.18
N THR A 112 -10.89 -1.86 2.26
CA THR A 112 -10.72 -2.80 3.39
C THR A 112 -12.04 -3.18 4.03
N ARG A 113 -13.04 -2.26 4.11
CA ARG A 113 -14.38 -2.53 4.65
C ARG A 113 -15.16 -3.59 3.86
N HIS A 114 -14.81 -3.85 2.61
CA HIS A 114 -15.43 -4.87 1.78
C HIS A 114 -14.58 -6.15 1.73
N VAL A 115 -13.28 -6.02 1.59
CA VAL A 115 -12.35 -7.15 1.45
C VAL A 115 -12.12 -7.87 2.80
N GLY A 116 -11.96 -7.13 3.89
CA GLY A 116 -11.67 -7.71 5.22
C GLY A 116 -12.74 -8.70 5.70
N PRO A 117 -14.05 -8.35 5.66
CA PRO A 117 -15.13 -9.29 6.00
C PRO A 117 -15.18 -10.51 5.09
N GLN A 118 -14.88 -10.37 3.78
CA GLN A 118 -14.78 -11.52 2.87
C GLN A 118 -13.65 -12.46 3.27
N MET A 119 -12.45 -11.91 3.53
CA MET A 119 -11.32 -12.72 4.01
C MET A 119 -11.65 -13.43 5.32
N GLN A 120 -12.33 -12.74 6.24
CA GLN A 120 -12.77 -13.33 7.50
C GLN A 120 -13.76 -14.49 7.27
N ALA A 121 -14.73 -14.33 6.39
CA ALA A 121 -15.68 -15.38 6.01
C ALA A 121 -14.98 -16.58 5.34
N ASN A 122 -13.95 -16.33 4.53
CA ASN A 122 -13.11 -17.35 3.89
C ASN A 122 -12.10 -18.00 4.87
N GLY A 123 -11.96 -17.47 6.09
CA GLY A 123 -11.09 -17.98 7.14
C GLY A 123 -9.62 -17.58 7.03
N LYS A 124 -9.16 -16.98 5.93
CA LYS A 124 -7.74 -16.61 5.71
C LYS A 124 -7.61 -15.41 4.77
N GLY A 125 -6.60 -14.56 5.01
CA GLY A 125 -6.25 -13.45 4.13
C GLY A 125 -5.06 -12.64 4.62
N SER A 126 -4.51 -11.77 3.76
CA SER A 126 -3.47 -10.81 4.13
C SER A 126 -3.77 -9.43 3.57
N ILE A 127 -3.88 -8.43 4.45
CA ILE A 127 -4.03 -7.02 4.09
C ILE A 127 -2.73 -6.30 4.44
N ILE A 128 -2.18 -5.58 3.46
CA ILE A 128 -0.94 -4.82 3.58
C ILE A 128 -1.25 -3.37 3.25
N ASN A 129 -1.05 -2.49 4.20
CA ASN A 129 -1.29 -1.06 4.06
C ASN A 129 0.03 -0.32 3.91
N ILE A 130 0.20 0.44 2.83
CA ILE A 130 1.42 1.23 2.64
C ILE A 130 1.28 2.56 3.38
N SER A 131 1.97 2.64 4.51
CA SER A 131 2.18 3.86 5.28
C SER A 131 3.39 4.65 4.73
N SER A 132 4.19 5.23 5.59
CA SER A 132 5.41 5.98 5.27
C SER A 132 6.19 6.27 6.54
N VAL A 133 7.51 6.46 6.41
CA VAL A 133 8.34 7.06 7.45
C VAL A 133 7.78 8.42 7.93
N VAL A 134 7.12 9.16 7.03
CA VAL A 134 6.44 10.43 7.37
C VAL A 134 5.25 10.22 8.31
N GLY A 135 4.57 9.08 8.24
CA GLY A 135 3.51 8.72 9.19
C GLY A 135 4.03 8.38 10.59
N GLU A 136 5.32 8.05 10.72
CA GLU A 136 5.98 7.74 12.00
C GLU A 136 6.60 8.99 12.65
N PHE A 137 7.24 9.84 11.85
CA PHE A 137 8.10 10.93 12.35
C PHE A 137 7.66 12.34 11.91
N GLY A 138 6.70 12.44 10.98
CA GLY A 138 6.30 13.69 10.34
C GLY A 138 7.30 14.15 9.28
N ASN A 139 6.95 15.21 8.55
CA ASN A 139 7.86 15.93 7.67
C ASN A 139 7.32 17.35 7.43
N ILE A 140 8.24 18.30 7.22
CA ILE A 140 7.88 19.71 6.96
C ILE A 140 7.02 19.80 5.69
N GLY A 141 5.89 20.51 5.78
CA GLY A 141 4.98 20.72 4.66
C GLY A 141 4.04 19.55 4.36
N GLN A 142 4.04 18.47 5.14
CA GLN A 142 3.26 17.27 4.88
C GLN A 142 2.27 16.93 5.99
N ALA A 143 1.63 17.93 6.60
CA ALA A 143 0.68 17.71 7.71
C ALA A 143 -0.48 16.77 7.32
N ASN A 144 -1.09 16.96 6.13
CA ASN A 144 -2.13 16.11 5.58
C ASN A 144 -1.64 14.68 5.31
N TYR A 145 -0.49 14.54 4.67
CA TYR A 145 0.12 13.25 4.34
C TYR A 145 0.51 12.48 5.62
N ALA A 146 1.19 13.14 6.56
CA ALA A 146 1.56 12.58 7.85
C ALA A 146 0.34 12.07 8.62
N ALA A 147 -0.73 12.88 8.69
CA ALA A 147 -1.98 12.49 9.33
C ALA A 147 -2.58 11.21 8.71
N THR A 148 -2.60 11.12 7.36
CA THR A 148 -3.14 9.93 6.69
C THR A 148 -2.28 8.70 6.94
N LYS A 149 -0.96 8.82 6.86
CA LYS A 149 -0.05 7.68 7.01
C LYS A 149 0.05 7.19 8.45
N ALA A 150 -0.07 8.08 9.44
CA ALA A 150 -0.24 7.73 10.84
C ALA A 150 -1.61 7.06 11.09
N GLY A 151 -2.69 7.58 10.49
CA GLY A 151 -4.04 7.00 10.55
C GLY A 151 -4.09 5.57 9.99
N VAL A 152 -3.39 5.31 8.88
CA VAL A 152 -3.27 3.97 8.29
C VAL A 152 -2.62 2.97 9.27
N ILE A 153 -1.60 3.38 10.03
CA ILE A 153 -1.00 2.54 11.09
C ILE A 153 -2.02 2.23 12.20
N GLY A 154 -2.82 3.22 12.58
CA GLY A 154 -3.90 3.06 13.57
C GLY A 154 -4.98 2.08 13.10
N MET A 155 -5.49 2.25 11.85
CA MET A 155 -6.47 1.35 11.24
C MET A 155 -5.92 -0.07 11.12
N THR A 156 -4.65 -0.24 10.75
CA THR A 156 -3.99 -1.55 10.67
C THR A 156 -4.09 -2.33 11.98
N LYS A 157 -3.80 -1.68 13.11
CA LYS A 157 -3.87 -2.31 14.44
C LYS A 157 -5.30 -2.67 14.85
N THR A 158 -6.28 -1.86 14.45
CA THR A 158 -7.69 -2.10 14.71
C THR A 158 -8.18 -3.31 13.91
N TRP A 159 -7.96 -3.29 12.60
CA TRP A 159 -8.42 -4.36 11.70
C TRP A 159 -7.72 -5.71 11.94
N ALA A 160 -6.46 -5.70 12.40
CA ALA A 160 -5.78 -6.91 12.82
C ALA A 160 -6.54 -7.64 13.95
N LYS A 161 -7.19 -6.90 14.84
CA LYS A 161 -8.04 -7.45 15.90
C LYS A 161 -9.42 -7.86 15.37
N GLU A 162 -10.06 -7.00 14.58
CA GLU A 162 -11.42 -7.23 14.08
C GLU A 162 -11.49 -8.44 13.15
N PHE A 163 -10.58 -8.53 12.18
CA PHE A 163 -10.64 -9.60 11.16
C PHE A 163 -10.07 -10.94 11.62
N ALA A 164 -9.34 -10.97 12.74
CA ALA A 164 -8.93 -12.21 13.39
C ALA A 164 -10.02 -12.80 14.34
N MET A 165 -11.14 -12.08 14.52
CA MET A 165 -12.22 -12.59 15.36
C MET A 165 -12.75 -13.94 14.85
N LYS A 166 -13.28 -14.75 15.78
CA LYS A 166 -13.82 -16.10 15.50
C LYS A 166 -12.78 -17.08 14.94
N GLY A 167 -11.48 -16.84 15.17
CA GLY A 167 -10.40 -17.74 14.75
C GLY A 167 -9.97 -17.63 13.29
N ALA A 168 -10.48 -16.64 12.56
CA ALA A 168 -10.03 -16.41 11.18
C ALA A 168 -8.53 -16.01 11.14
N GLN A 169 -7.80 -16.58 10.18
CA GLN A 169 -6.38 -16.34 9.98
C GLN A 169 -6.18 -15.14 9.01
N VAL A 170 -6.84 -14.02 9.29
CA VAL A 170 -6.69 -12.79 8.53
C VAL A 170 -5.65 -11.91 9.22
N ARG A 171 -4.59 -11.60 8.50
CA ARG A 171 -3.50 -10.75 8.98
C ARG A 171 -3.61 -9.36 8.36
N VAL A 172 -3.40 -8.32 9.15
CA VAL A 172 -3.37 -6.94 8.68
C VAL A 172 -2.10 -6.28 9.18
N ASN A 173 -1.25 -5.85 8.27
CA ASN A 173 0.02 -5.20 8.59
C ASN A 173 0.20 -3.92 7.78
N ALA A 174 1.07 -3.03 8.24
CA ALA A 174 1.52 -1.87 7.49
C ALA A 174 3.00 -2.01 7.11
N ILE A 175 3.38 -1.33 6.03
CA ILE A 175 4.79 -1.06 5.69
C ILE A 175 4.98 0.45 5.72
N SER A 176 6.07 0.90 6.34
CA SER A 176 6.51 2.29 6.32
C SER A 176 7.80 2.42 5.50
N PRO A 177 7.69 2.68 4.19
CA PRO A 177 8.86 2.94 3.36
C PRO A 177 9.55 4.26 3.75
N GLY A 178 10.88 4.29 3.59
CA GLY A 178 11.65 5.52 3.45
C GLY A 178 11.59 6.07 2.02
N TYR A 179 12.48 7.02 1.70
CA TYR A 179 12.62 7.49 0.33
C TYR A 179 13.07 6.35 -0.59
N THR A 180 12.26 6.11 -1.63
CA THR A 180 12.45 5.01 -2.56
C THR A 180 12.53 5.53 -3.99
N MET A 181 13.52 5.08 -4.77
CA MET A 181 13.81 5.51 -6.14
C MET A 181 12.71 5.10 -7.12
N THR A 182 11.57 5.75 -7.01
CA THR A 182 10.49 5.68 -8.00
C THR A 182 10.70 6.72 -9.11
N ASP A 183 9.92 6.66 -10.18
CA ASP A 183 10.04 7.62 -11.31
C ASP A 183 9.91 9.08 -10.86
N ILE A 184 9.16 9.36 -9.80
CA ILE A 184 9.04 10.70 -9.23
C ILE A 184 10.41 11.18 -8.69
N LEU A 185 11.14 10.33 -7.99
CA LEU A 185 12.45 10.72 -7.44
C LEU A 185 13.55 10.80 -8.51
N LYS A 186 13.40 10.11 -9.65
CA LYS A 186 14.36 10.21 -10.77
C LYS A 186 14.42 11.63 -11.38
N THR A 187 13.39 12.45 -11.15
CA THR A 187 13.35 13.84 -11.60
C THR A 187 13.91 14.86 -10.59
N VAL A 188 14.27 14.40 -9.40
CA VAL A 188 14.81 15.23 -8.31
C VAL A 188 16.31 15.46 -8.54
N PRO A 189 16.83 16.68 -8.30
CA PRO A 189 18.26 16.97 -8.40
C PRO A 189 19.12 16.06 -7.51
N GLN A 190 20.31 15.69 -8.00
CA GLN A 190 21.19 14.72 -7.34
C GLN A 190 21.59 15.16 -5.93
N ASP A 191 21.88 16.45 -5.73
CA ASP A 191 22.26 17.02 -4.44
C ASP A 191 21.17 16.87 -3.37
N LEU A 192 19.89 16.85 -3.79
CA LEU A 192 18.78 16.59 -2.89
C LEU A 192 18.62 15.10 -2.60
N LEU A 193 18.82 14.23 -3.61
CA LEU A 193 18.86 12.77 -3.41
C LEU A 193 19.97 12.36 -2.45
N ASP A 194 21.14 12.98 -2.56
CA ASP A 194 22.27 12.73 -1.65
C ASP A 194 21.94 13.16 -0.22
N LYS A 195 21.22 14.27 -0.03
CA LYS A 195 20.72 14.69 1.29
C LYS A 195 19.74 13.69 1.88
N PHE A 196 18.82 13.16 1.06
CA PHE A 196 17.90 12.12 1.51
C PHE A 196 18.63 10.82 1.87
N ALA A 197 19.61 10.41 1.08
CA ALA A 197 20.44 9.25 1.35
C ALA A 197 21.21 9.39 2.67
N ALA A 198 21.76 10.57 2.94
CA ALA A 198 22.50 10.87 4.17
C ALA A 198 21.64 10.81 5.45
N GLN A 199 20.31 10.88 5.34
CA GLN A 199 19.39 10.69 6.47
C GLN A 199 19.15 9.22 6.81
N THR A 200 19.63 8.28 6.00
CA THR A 200 19.50 6.85 6.24
C THR A 200 20.78 6.28 6.86
N MET A 201 20.65 5.32 7.77
CA MET A 201 21.81 4.60 8.32
C MET A 201 22.54 3.78 7.26
N LEU A 202 21.83 3.33 6.20
CA LEU A 202 22.40 2.59 5.09
C LEU A 202 23.06 3.47 4.02
N GLY A 203 22.98 4.81 4.14
CA GLY A 203 23.64 5.79 3.26
C GLY A 203 23.12 5.80 1.82
N ARG A 204 21.91 5.28 1.56
CA ARG A 204 21.31 5.23 0.24
C ARG A 204 19.77 5.26 0.28
N LEU A 205 19.15 5.54 -0.84
CA LEU A 205 17.72 5.38 -1.02
C LEU A 205 17.37 3.90 -1.29
N ALA A 206 16.15 3.51 -0.95
CA ALA A 206 15.64 2.19 -1.27
C ALA A 206 15.34 2.06 -2.78
N GLN A 207 15.38 0.83 -3.28
CA GLN A 207 14.83 0.49 -4.60
C GLN A 207 13.40 -0.02 -4.43
N PRO A 208 12.50 0.15 -5.43
CA PRO A 208 11.13 -0.34 -5.37
C PRO A 208 11.01 -1.84 -5.01
N GLU A 209 11.95 -2.66 -5.49
CA GLU A 209 12.04 -4.09 -5.25
C GLU A 209 12.25 -4.43 -3.76
N GLU A 210 12.92 -3.56 -3.00
CA GLU A 210 13.14 -3.77 -1.57
C GLU A 210 11.84 -3.62 -0.78
N ILE A 211 10.97 -2.69 -1.19
CA ILE A 211 9.62 -2.54 -0.63
C ILE A 211 8.72 -3.70 -1.08
N ALA A 212 8.81 -4.09 -2.36
CA ALA A 212 8.06 -5.22 -2.90
C ALA A 212 8.42 -6.54 -2.19
N ASN A 213 9.69 -6.77 -1.84
CA ASN A 213 10.13 -7.94 -1.07
C ASN A 213 9.51 -7.97 0.34
N ALA A 214 9.42 -6.83 1.00
CA ALA A 214 8.76 -6.72 2.31
C ALA A 214 7.24 -6.99 2.19
N ALA A 215 6.60 -6.48 1.14
CA ALA A 215 5.19 -6.76 0.85
C ALA A 215 4.98 -8.26 0.56
N LEU A 216 5.86 -8.89 -0.21
CA LEU A 216 5.81 -10.31 -0.50
C LEU A 216 5.94 -11.17 0.76
N PHE A 217 6.86 -10.82 1.68
CA PHE A 217 6.96 -11.48 2.99
C PHE A 217 5.63 -11.40 3.75
N LEU A 218 5.03 -10.20 3.85
CA LEU A 218 3.77 -10.00 4.55
C LEU A 218 2.58 -10.65 3.83
N ALA A 219 2.62 -10.81 2.51
CA ALA A 219 1.60 -11.50 1.73
C ALA A 219 1.64 -13.02 1.89
N SER A 220 2.83 -13.58 2.11
CA SER A 220 3.08 -15.02 2.13
C SER A 220 2.83 -15.66 3.51
N ASP A 221 2.83 -16.98 3.54
CA ASP A 221 2.70 -17.76 4.79
C ASP A 221 3.96 -17.70 5.67
N GLU A 222 5.09 -17.17 5.16
CA GLU A 222 6.30 -16.91 5.95
C GLU A 222 6.04 -15.93 7.11
N SER A 223 5.04 -15.05 6.96
CA SER A 223 4.61 -14.11 7.98
C SER A 223 3.32 -14.55 8.72
N SER A 224 3.05 -15.85 8.77
CA SER A 224 1.80 -16.40 9.33
C SER A 224 1.51 -15.99 10.78
N TYR A 225 2.52 -15.59 11.54
CA TYR A 225 2.37 -15.12 12.93
C TYR A 225 2.63 -13.61 13.09
N VAL A 226 2.58 -12.85 11.99
CA VAL A 226 2.79 -11.38 11.98
C VAL A 226 1.48 -10.69 11.63
N THR A 227 0.87 -9.99 12.60
CA THR A 227 -0.33 -9.17 12.39
C THR A 227 -0.34 -7.96 13.33
N GLY A 228 -0.97 -6.87 12.92
CA GLY A 228 -1.02 -5.60 13.67
C GLY A 228 0.33 -4.85 13.70
N HIS A 229 1.30 -5.29 12.90
CA HIS A 229 2.65 -4.74 12.87
C HIS A 229 2.78 -3.63 11.81
N ASN A 230 3.62 -2.65 12.12
CA ASN A 230 4.12 -1.66 11.16
C ASN A 230 5.58 -1.96 10.88
N LEU A 231 5.88 -2.49 9.70
CA LEU A 231 7.22 -2.86 9.27
C LEU A 231 7.90 -1.65 8.62
N SER A 232 8.83 -1.04 9.33
CA SER A 232 9.63 0.06 8.80
C SER A 232 10.69 -0.48 7.82
N VAL A 233 10.57 -0.09 6.54
CA VAL A 233 11.49 -0.44 5.45
C VAL A 233 12.11 0.86 4.92
N ASN A 234 12.96 1.47 5.72
CA ASN A 234 13.40 2.86 5.55
C ASN A 234 14.92 3.06 5.68
N GLY A 235 15.72 2.00 5.71
CA GLY A 235 17.17 2.09 5.85
C GLY A 235 17.65 2.71 7.16
N GLY A 236 16.79 2.67 8.21
CA GLY A 236 17.08 3.32 9.50
C GLY A 236 16.85 4.84 9.48
N MET A 237 16.11 5.34 8.49
CA MET A 237 15.79 6.77 8.39
C MET A 237 14.96 7.25 9.58
N ARG A 238 15.30 8.43 10.06
CA ARG A 238 14.50 9.23 11.01
C ARG A 238 14.48 10.68 10.50
N LEU A 239 13.28 11.23 10.35
CA LEU A 239 13.07 12.61 9.89
C LEU A 239 13.05 13.59 11.08
#